data_f8b5d067dfebb034d44f6e2c3815b810
#
_entry.id   f8b5d067dfebb034d44f6e2c3815b810
#
_cell.length_a   1.000
_cell.length_b   1.000
_cell.length_c   1.000
_cell.angle_alpha   90.00
_cell.angle_beta   90.00
_cell.angle_gamma   90.00
#
_symmetry.space_group_name_H-M   'P 1'
#
loop_
_entity.id
_entity.type
_entity.pdbx_description
1 polymer ?
#
loop_
_entity_poly.entity_id
_entity_poly.type
_entity_poly.pdbx_seq_one_letter_code
_entity_poly.pdbx_strand_id
1 'polypeptide(L)'
;MLKRGLLIAVIAAALATPLRAADDPAPFDGALMRLSEILGGLHYLRGLCSPSEGPKWRSQMQALLDAEAPQGSQRRAHMMASFNRGYRGFQQAYRTCTPAADLAIRRYLDEGAKISRDVTARYAN
;
A
#
# COMPACT_ATOMS: atom_id res chain seq x y z
N MET A 1 -66.42 -25.24 18.76
CA MET A 1 -65.87 -23.91 18.39
C MET A 1 -64.38 -24.05 18.16
N LEU A 2 -63.98 -24.00 16.94
CA LEU A 2 -62.57 -24.12 16.53
C LEU A 2 -61.86 -22.77 16.63
N LYS A 3 -60.94 -22.63 17.56
CA LYS A 3 -60.02 -21.50 17.58
C LYS A 3 -58.86 -21.80 16.64
N ARG A 4 -58.85 -21.11 15.50
CA ARG A 4 -57.73 -21.14 14.56
C ARG A 4 -56.63 -20.22 15.12
N GLY A 5 -55.59 -20.84 15.69
CA GLY A 5 -54.35 -20.16 16.03
C GLY A 5 -53.55 -19.86 14.79
N LEU A 6 -53.38 -18.58 14.47
CA LEU A 6 -52.55 -18.12 13.38
C LEU A 6 -51.08 -18.15 13.83
N LEU A 7 -50.34 -19.14 13.34
CA LEU A 7 -48.88 -19.19 13.52
C LEU A 7 -48.25 -18.20 12.56
N ILE A 8 -47.81 -17.09 13.08
CA ILE A 8 -46.97 -16.12 12.34
C ILE A 8 -45.55 -16.65 12.40
N ALA A 9 -45.09 -17.25 11.32
CA ALA A 9 -43.68 -17.57 11.13
C ALA A 9 -42.92 -16.26 10.80
N VAL A 10 -42.20 -15.76 11.79
CA VAL A 10 -41.24 -14.65 11.56
C VAL A 10 -40.01 -15.24 10.89
N ILE A 11 -39.90 -15.06 9.59
CA ILE A 11 -38.68 -15.36 8.85
C ILE A 11 -37.71 -14.22 9.15
N ALA A 12 -36.77 -14.45 10.05
CA ALA A 12 -35.63 -13.59 10.24
C ALA A 12 -34.71 -13.76 9.02
N ALA A 13 -34.85 -12.86 8.05
CA ALA A 13 -33.88 -12.74 6.99
C ALA A 13 -32.58 -12.21 7.60
N ALA A 14 -31.63 -13.12 7.83
CA ALA A 14 -30.27 -12.75 8.15
C ALA A 14 -29.69 -12.02 6.94
N LEU A 15 -29.61 -10.70 7.02
CA LEU A 15 -28.86 -9.88 6.10
C LEU A 15 -27.38 -10.19 6.28
N ALA A 16 -26.90 -11.20 5.56
CA ALA A 16 -25.47 -11.46 5.46
C ALA A 16 -24.85 -10.28 4.72
N THR A 17 -24.22 -9.38 5.47
CA THR A 17 -23.39 -8.33 4.88
C THR A 17 -22.22 -9.01 4.19
N PRO A 18 -22.00 -8.76 2.90
CA PRO A 18 -20.84 -9.34 2.21
C PRO A 18 -19.56 -8.79 2.84
N LEU A 19 -18.71 -9.68 3.35
CA LEU A 19 -17.35 -9.36 3.76
C LEU A 19 -16.62 -8.78 2.54
N ARG A 20 -16.09 -7.59 2.69
CA ARG A 20 -15.28 -6.95 1.63
C ARG A 20 -13.90 -7.59 1.62
N ALA A 21 -13.70 -8.59 0.77
CA ALA A 21 -12.43 -9.30 0.62
C ALA A 21 -11.25 -8.35 0.30
N ALA A 22 -11.52 -7.18 -0.31
CA ALA A 22 -10.51 -6.16 -0.62
C ALA A 22 -9.90 -5.47 0.60
N ASP A 23 -10.55 -5.55 1.78
CA ASP A 23 -10.04 -4.97 3.03
C ASP A 23 -9.40 -6.01 3.96
N ASP A 24 -9.46 -7.30 3.60
CA ASP A 24 -8.82 -8.36 4.36
C ASP A 24 -7.30 -8.30 4.19
N PRO A 25 -6.52 -8.40 5.29
CA PRO A 25 -5.07 -8.45 5.20
C PRO A 25 -4.61 -9.62 4.35
N ALA A 26 -3.67 -9.36 3.42
CA ALA A 26 -3.03 -10.38 2.61
C ALA A 26 -1.62 -10.67 3.14
N PRO A 27 -1.06 -11.89 2.90
CA PRO A 27 0.29 -12.24 3.36
C PRO A 27 1.37 -11.25 2.87
N PHE A 28 1.16 -10.61 1.72
CA PHE A 28 2.11 -9.66 1.13
C PHE A 28 1.86 -8.19 1.54
N ASP A 29 0.88 -7.90 2.40
CA ASP A 29 0.56 -6.51 2.77
C ASP A 29 1.73 -5.82 3.46
N GLY A 30 2.45 -6.52 4.33
CA GLY A 30 3.67 -5.97 4.94
C GLY A 30 4.73 -5.57 3.91
N ALA A 31 4.91 -6.38 2.88
CA ALA A 31 5.83 -6.09 1.77
C ALA A 31 5.36 -4.90 0.95
N LEU A 32 4.05 -4.77 0.69
CA LEU A 32 3.48 -3.60 0.00
C LEU A 32 3.68 -2.31 0.80
N MET A 33 3.50 -2.36 2.12
CA MET A 33 3.73 -1.19 2.98
C MET A 33 5.20 -0.78 2.93
N ARG A 34 6.12 -1.74 3.03
CA ARG A 34 7.55 -1.44 2.94
C ARG A 34 7.96 -0.91 1.57
N LEU A 35 7.42 -1.49 0.50
CA LEU A 35 7.67 -1.00 -0.86
C LEU A 35 7.14 0.42 -1.05
N SER A 36 5.96 0.72 -0.51
CA SER A 36 5.38 2.07 -0.54
C SER A 36 6.28 3.08 0.19
N GLU A 37 6.79 2.72 1.35
CA GLU A 37 7.73 3.54 2.11
C GLU A 37 9.03 3.80 1.33
N ILE A 38 9.57 2.77 0.70
CA ILE A 38 10.75 2.88 -0.16
C ILE A 38 10.51 3.84 -1.32
N LEU A 39 9.37 3.73 -1.99
CA LEU A 39 9.00 4.64 -3.09
C LEU A 39 8.90 6.10 -2.61
N GLY A 40 8.36 6.32 -1.42
CA GLY A 40 8.31 7.66 -0.81
C GLY A 40 9.69 8.22 -0.51
N GLY A 41 10.57 7.40 0.07
CA GLY A 41 11.96 7.75 0.31
C GLY A 41 12.71 8.08 -0.98
N LEU A 42 12.57 7.25 -2.01
CA LEU A 42 13.18 7.48 -3.31
C LEU A 42 12.63 8.72 -4.00
N HIS A 43 11.32 8.99 -3.86
CA HIS A 43 10.72 10.20 -4.41
C HIS A 43 11.41 11.45 -3.85
N TYR A 44 11.65 11.49 -2.54
CA TYR A 44 12.38 12.60 -1.94
C TYR A 44 13.86 12.62 -2.34
N LEU A 45 14.57 11.52 -2.14
CA LEU A 45 16.02 11.46 -2.33
C LEU A 45 16.43 11.67 -3.80
N ARG A 46 15.71 11.08 -4.74
CA ARG A 46 15.98 11.29 -6.17
C ARG A 46 15.59 12.69 -6.61
N GLY A 47 14.53 13.26 -6.05
CA GLY A 47 14.21 14.67 -6.26
C GLY A 47 15.32 15.60 -5.78
N LEU A 48 16.01 15.22 -4.70
CA LEU A 48 17.14 15.96 -4.15
C LEU A 48 18.43 15.78 -4.95
N CYS A 49 18.76 14.54 -5.33
CA CYS A 49 20.03 14.19 -5.98
C CYS A 49 19.97 14.18 -7.51
N SER A 50 18.80 13.98 -8.09
CA SER A 50 18.55 13.96 -9.53
C SER A 50 17.15 14.51 -9.80
N PRO A 51 16.97 15.84 -9.77
CA PRO A 51 15.63 16.44 -9.79
C PRO A 51 14.73 16.02 -10.95
N SER A 52 15.31 15.71 -12.11
CA SER A 52 14.55 15.25 -13.27
C SER A 52 13.88 13.87 -13.07
N GLU A 53 14.35 13.08 -12.10
CA GLU A 53 13.83 11.74 -11.81
C GLU A 53 12.82 11.72 -10.67
N GLY A 54 12.65 12.80 -9.92
CA GLY A 54 11.72 12.86 -8.79
C GLY A 54 10.30 12.41 -9.14
N PRO A 55 9.67 12.96 -10.22
CA PRO A 55 8.30 12.60 -10.60
C PRO A 55 8.10 11.13 -10.96
N LYS A 56 9.13 10.43 -11.41
CA LYS A 56 9.09 9.00 -11.74
C LYS A 56 8.64 8.15 -10.54
N TRP A 57 9.12 8.43 -9.36
CA TRP A 57 8.84 7.63 -8.16
C TRP A 57 7.41 7.82 -7.67
N ARG A 58 6.88 9.01 -7.80
CA ARG A 58 5.47 9.26 -7.54
C ARG A 58 4.57 8.53 -8.54
N SER A 59 4.95 8.52 -9.81
CA SER A 59 4.22 7.78 -10.84
C SER A 59 4.27 6.27 -10.61
N GLN A 60 5.40 5.73 -10.15
CA GLN A 60 5.52 4.33 -9.76
C GLN A 60 4.59 4.00 -8.58
N MET A 61 4.50 4.88 -7.60
CA MET A 61 3.57 4.70 -6.48
C MET A 61 2.11 4.70 -6.94
N GLN A 62 1.75 5.60 -7.84
CA GLN A 62 0.40 5.64 -8.39
C GLN A 62 0.04 4.34 -9.13
N ALA A 63 0.96 3.84 -9.93
CA ALA A 63 0.79 2.56 -10.63
C ALA A 63 0.64 1.39 -9.66
N LEU A 64 1.43 1.37 -8.59
CA LEU A 64 1.32 0.34 -7.55
C LEU A 64 -0.04 0.39 -6.83
N LEU A 65 -0.50 1.57 -6.47
CA LEU A 65 -1.81 1.77 -5.85
C LEU A 65 -2.93 1.28 -6.77
N ASP A 66 -2.88 1.63 -8.04
CA ASP A 66 -3.92 1.26 -9.00
C ASP A 66 -3.95 -0.26 -9.27
N ALA A 67 -2.78 -0.91 -9.20
CA ALA A 67 -2.69 -2.36 -9.39
C ALA A 67 -3.11 -3.16 -8.15
N GLU A 68 -2.79 -2.68 -6.94
CA GLU A 68 -2.85 -3.49 -5.72
C GLU A 68 -3.90 -3.03 -4.71
N ALA A 69 -4.39 -1.81 -4.81
CA ALA A 69 -5.26 -1.22 -3.79
C ALA A 69 -6.47 -0.51 -4.41
N PRO A 70 -7.68 -1.09 -4.26
CA PRO A 70 -8.90 -0.45 -4.74
C PRO A 70 -9.10 0.95 -4.14
N GLN A 71 -9.75 1.84 -4.89
CA GLN A 71 -10.16 3.14 -4.40
C GLN A 71 -10.99 2.99 -3.13
N GLY A 72 -10.70 3.80 -2.10
CA GLY A 72 -11.41 3.81 -0.83
C GLY A 72 -11.06 2.65 0.10
N SER A 73 -10.16 1.72 -0.27
CA SER A 73 -9.76 0.61 0.59
C SER A 73 -8.81 1.05 1.71
N GLN A 74 -8.81 0.29 2.81
CA GLN A 74 -7.83 0.48 3.89
C GLN A 74 -6.40 0.23 3.41
N ARG A 75 -6.20 -0.76 2.55
CA ARG A 75 -4.88 -1.03 1.96
C ARG A 75 -4.33 0.21 1.25
N ARG A 76 -5.14 0.87 0.44
CA ARG A 76 -4.73 2.10 -0.25
C ARG A 76 -4.34 3.21 0.73
N ALA A 77 -5.14 3.42 1.78
CA ALA A 77 -4.85 4.41 2.82
C ALA A 77 -3.54 4.11 3.55
N HIS A 78 -3.30 2.84 3.92
CA HIS A 78 -2.07 2.41 4.58
C HIS A 78 -0.85 2.55 3.67
N MET A 79 -0.97 2.21 2.39
CA MET A 79 0.11 2.37 1.43
C MET A 79 0.48 3.84 1.23
N MET A 80 -0.51 4.72 1.12
CA MET A 80 -0.28 6.16 1.03
C MET A 80 0.38 6.72 2.28
N ALA A 81 -0.05 6.29 3.47
CA ALA A 81 0.59 6.68 4.74
C ALA A 81 2.04 6.21 4.82
N SER A 82 2.33 5.00 4.35
CA SER A 82 3.69 4.45 4.30
C SER A 82 4.59 5.24 3.34
N PHE A 83 4.09 5.58 2.16
CA PHE A 83 4.79 6.45 1.21
C PHE A 83 5.14 7.80 1.84
N ASN A 84 4.17 8.45 2.47
CA ASN A 84 4.39 9.73 3.13
C ASN A 84 5.41 9.63 4.27
N ARG A 85 5.40 8.54 5.03
CA ARG A 85 6.38 8.30 6.08
C ARG A 85 7.80 8.19 5.53
N GLY A 86 7.99 7.46 4.44
CA GLY A 86 9.27 7.34 3.77
C GLY A 86 9.78 8.68 3.26
N TYR A 87 8.91 9.45 2.61
CA TYR A 87 9.23 10.79 2.12
C TYR A 87 9.66 11.73 3.24
N ARG A 88 8.85 11.83 4.29
CA ARG A 88 9.09 12.75 5.41
C ARG A 88 10.32 12.37 6.23
N GLY A 89 10.58 11.08 6.39
CA GLY A 89 11.75 10.62 7.12
C GLY A 89 13.04 11.11 6.50
N PHE A 90 13.19 11.02 5.19
CA PHE A 90 14.37 11.53 4.50
C PHE A 90 14.37 13.05 4.34
N GLN A 91 13.20 13.66 4.16
CA GLN A 91 13.08 15.12 4.13
C GLN A 91 13.60 15.78 5.40
N GLN A 92 13.38 15.15 6.55
CA GLN A 92 13.89 15.65 7.84
C GLN A 92 15.39 15.40 8.01
N ALA A 93 15.93 14.36 7.41
CA ALA A 93 17.33 13.95 7.56
C ALA A 93 18.28 14.65 6.58
N TYR A 94 17.82 14.92 5.35
CA TYR A 94 18.67 15.47 4.28
C TYR A 94 18.04 16.68 3.63
N ARG A 95 18.81 17.78 3.57
CA ARG A 95 18.44 19.00 2.84
C ARG A 95 19.20 19.17 1.54
N THR A 96 20.33 18.50 1.43
CA THR A 96 21.19 18.50 0.23
C THR A 96 21.58 17.08 -0.12
N CYS A 97 21.95 16.86 -1.38
CA CYS A 97 22.46 15.57 -1.81
C CYS A 97 23.87 15.35 -1.24
N THR A 98 23.98 14.41 -0.31
CA THR A 98 25.23 14.04 0.35
C THR A 98 25.64 12.63 -0.08
N PRO A 99 26.90 12.18 0.17
CA PRO A 99 27.28 10.79 -0.03
C PRO A 99 26.40 9.80 0.74
N ALA A 100 25.93 10.18 1.94
CA ALA A 100 25.02 9.35 2.72
C ALA A 100 23.62 9.24 2.06
N ALA A 101 23.13 10.34 1.47
CA ALA A 101 21.89 10.31 0.69
C ALA A 101 22.01 9.39 -0.54
N ASP A 102 23.12 9.45 -1.25
CA ASP A 102 23.42 8.56 -2.37
C ASP A 102 23.45 7.10 -1.95
N LEU A 103 24.06 6.79 -0.82
CA LEU A 103 24.09 5.43 -0.27
C LEU A 103 22.67 4.95 0.08
N ALA A 104 21.86 5.81 0.68
CA ALA A 104 20.46 5.48 1.00
C ALA A 104 19.65 5.18 -0.28
N ILE A 105 19.86 5.94 -1.35
CA ILE A 105 19.24 5.67 -2.65
C ILE A 105 19.58 4.26 -3.15
N ARG A 106 20.85 3.91 -3.16
CA ARG A 106 21.30 2.58 -3.63
C ARG A 106 20.71 1.45 -2.79
N ARG A 107 20.71 1.60 -1.46
CA ARG A 107 20.11 0.61 -0.56
C ARG A 107 18.60 0.45 -0.79
N TYR A 108 17.91 1.55 -0.99
CA TYR A 108 16.47 1.51 -1.23
C TYR A 108 16.12 0.92 -2.60
N LEU A 109 16.91 1.22 -3.64
CA LEU A 109 16.74 0.61 -4.95
C LEU A 109 16.93 -0.91 -4.87
N ASP A 110 17.97 -1.38 -4.18
CA ASP A 110 18.24 -2.81 -4.02
C ASP A 110 17.14 -3.51 -3.21
N GLU A 111 16.73 -2.93 -2.09
CA GLU A 111 15.67 -3.49 -1.25
C GLU A 111 14.33 -3.52 -1.99
N GLY A 112 13.96 -2.43 -2.66
CA GLY A 112 12.73 -2.36 -3.43
C GLY A 112 12.67 -3.37 -4.56
N ALA A 113 13.77 -3.55 -5.29
CA ALA A 113 13.88 -4.57 -6.33
C ALA A 113 13.74 -5.98 -5.77
N LYS A 114 14.37 -6.26 -4.62
CA LYS A 114 14.27 -7.56 -3.94
C LYS A 114 12.84 -7.85 -3.48
N ILE A 115 12.18 -6.89 -2.84
CA ILE A 115 10.79 -7.04 -2.39
C ILE A 115 9.88 -7.32 -3.58
N SER A 116 10.02 -6.59 -4.67
CA SER A 116 9.21 -6.76 -5.89
C SER A 116 9.39 -8.16 -6.47
N ARG A 117 10.61 -8.67 -6.55
CA ARG A 117 10.89 -10.03 -7.02
C ARG A 117 10.31 -11.08 -6.08
N ASP A 118 10.48 -10.92 -4.78
CA ASP A 118 10.01 -11.89 -3.78
C ASP A 118 8.48 -11.99 -3.78
N VAL A 119 7.79 -10.85 -3.85
CA VAL A 119 6.32 -10.82 -3.92
C VAL A 119 5.83 -11.46 -5.22
N THR A 120 6.43 -11.13 -6.35
CA THR A 120 6.08 -11.72 -7.65
C THR A 120 6.28 -13.23 -7.65
N ALA A 121 7.41 -13.71 -7.13
CA ALA A 121 7.72 -15.14 -7.10
C ALA A 121 6.80 -15.96 -6.19
N ARG A 122 6.33 -15.37 -5.07
CA ARG A 122 5.53 -16.08 -4.07
C ARG A 122 4.02 -16.00 -4.31
N TYR A 123 3.53 -14.90 -4.85
CA TYR A 123 2.11 -14.57 -4.85
C TYR A 123 1.52 -14.31 -6.24
N ALA A 124 2.34 -14.11 -7.26
CA ALA A 124 1.87 -14.02 -8.64
C ALA A 124 1.61 -15.41 -9.22
N ASN A 125 0.43 -15.60 -9.77
CA ASN A 125 0.04 -16.84 -10.47
C ASN A 125 0.25 -16.68 -11.98
#